data_0c35b6881acd08da18435f57d9ca83b4
#
_entry.id   0c35b6881acd08da18435f57d9ca83b4
#
_cell.length_a   1.000
_cell.length_b   1.000
_cell.length_c   1.000
_cell.angle_alpha   90.00
_cell.angle_beta   90.00
_cell.angle_gamma   90.00
#
_symmetry.space_group_name_H-M   'P 1'
#
loop_
_entity.id
_entity.type
_entity.pdbx_description
1 polymer ?
#
loop_
_entity_poly.entity_id
_entity_poly.type
_entity_poly.pdbx_seq_one_letter_code
_entity_poly.pdbx_strand_id
1 'polypeptide(L)'
;MDDVIEFIESLGGVLTLRPHSGDGSPEVSWGDAFLYHAPDGVVPRTQPFATVVTKDYPGDESSRLDRPGAFRVNVAAGRDEFRRWTGSDPRETAPSDVDPSTPDVVIAHPVYGHLGWLAVVDPGPRTETALRDLLRTAHSLARARAERRGGAIPT
;
A
#
# COMPACT_ATOMS: atom_id res chain seq x y z
N MET A 1 10.15 -0.46 -9.03
CA MET A 1 9.54 -1.26 -7.94
C MET A 1 10.50 -1.51 -6.79
N ASP A 2 11.68 -2.01 -7.06
CA ASP A 2 12.65 -2.31 -5.99
C ASP A 2 13.05 -1.06 -5.21
N ASP A 3 13.19 0.09 -5.86
CA ASP A 3 13.50 1.36 -5.18
C ASP A 3 12.45 1.75 -4.14
N VAL A 4 11.17 1.51 -4.46
CA VAL A 4 10.06 1.79 -3.53
C VAL A 4 10.15 0.85 -2.33
N ILE A 5 10.37 -0.43 -2.57
CA ILE A 5 10.50 -1.43 -1.50
C ILE A 5 11.68 -1.11 -0.61
N GLU A 6 12.84 -0.80 -1.18
CA GLU A 6 14.03 -0.41 -0.43
C GLU A 6 13.78 0.83 0.44
N PHE A 7 13.09 1.82 -0.11
CA PHE A 7 12.72 3.00 0.66
C PHE A 7 11.87 2.62 1.88
N ILE A 8 10.84 1.79 1.68
CA ILE A 8 9.96 1.37 2.78
C ILE A 8 10.76 0.60 3.84
N GLU A 9 11.61 -0.30 3.41
CA GLU A 9 12.45 -1.09 4.33
C GLU A 9 13.40 -0.19 5.14
N SER A 10 13.83 0.93 4.57
CA SER A 10 14.70 1.89 5.26
C SER A 10 14.01 2.59 6.43
N LEU A 11 12.67 2.55 6.50
CA LEU A 11 11.92 3.16 7.60
C LEU A 11 12.07 2.40 8.93
N GLY A 12 12.52 1.16 8.88
CA GLY A 12 12.85 0.36 10.07
C GLY A 12 11.70 -0.52 10.54
N GLY A 13 12.04 -1.70 11.03
CA GLY A 13 11.07 -2.65 11.57
C GLY A 13 10.08 -3.19 10.55
N VAL A 14 10.45 -3.20 9.27
CA VAL A 14 9.57 -3.62 8.18
C VAL A 14 9.83 -5.08 7.83
N LEU A 15 8.76 -5.86 7.76
CA LEU A 15 8.79 -7.22 7.22
C LEU A 15 8.15 -7.18 5.84
N THR A 16 8.90 -7.59 4.84
CA THR A 16 8.44 -7.65 3.45
C THR A 16 8.16 -9.09 3.06
N LEU A 17 6.89 -9.40 2.75
CA LEU A 17 6.52 -10.67 2.14
C LEU A 17 6.58 -10.51 0.63
N ARG A 18 7.33 -11.38 -0.02
CA ARG A 18 7.43 -11.44 -1.49
C ARG A 18 7.08 -12.84 -1.97
N PRO A 19 5.77 -13.13 -2.17
CA PRO A 19 5.35 -14.45 -2.62
C PRO A 19 5.97 -14.83 -3.96
N HIS A 20 6.33 -16.10 -4.08
CA HIS A 20 6.96 -16.64 -5.29
C HIS A 20 6.59 -18.10 -5.49
N SER A 21 6.91 -18.62 -6.66
CA SER A 21 6.68 -20.02 -6.99
C SER A 21 7.39 -20.93 -5.99
N GLY A 22 6.68 -21.93 -5.48
CA GLY A 22 7.23 -22.94 -4.60
C GLY A 22 7.16 -22.64 -3.11
N ASP A 23 6.64 -21.48 -2.70
CA ASP A 23 6.53 -21.12 -1.28
C ASP A 23 5.16 -21.42 -0.66
N GLY A 24 4.23 -22.01 -1.44
CA GLY A 24 2.88 -22.33 -0.99
C GLY A 24 1.87 -21.21 -1.11
N SER A 25 2.30 -20.02 -1.54
CA SER A 25 1.41 -18.89 -1.75
C SER A 25 0.58 -19.04 -3.03
N PRO A 26 -0.59 -18.36 -3.12
CA PRO A 26 -1.38 -18.35 -4.35
C PRO A 26 -0.60 -17.72 -5.51
N GLU A 27 -0.70 -18.32 -6.69
CA GLU A 27 0.00 -17.85 -7.90
C GLU A 27 -0.31 -16.37 -8.20
N VAL A 28 -1.54 -15.91 -7.95
CA VAL A 28 -1.93 -14.53 -8.21
C VAL A 28 -1.06 -13.52 -7.45
N SER A 29 -0.52 -13.90 -6.30
CA SER A 29 0.33 -13.01 -5.49
C SER A 29 1.81 -13.05 -5.85
N TRP A 30 2.23 -13.94 -6.74
CA TRP A 30 3.65 -14.06 -7.09
C TRP A 30 4.17 -12.78 -7.76
N GLY A 31 5.31 -12.31 -7.31
CA GLY A 31 5.92 -11.08 -7.81
C GLY A 31 5.46 -9.81 -7.11
N ASP A 32 4.47 -9.89 -6.27
CA ASP A 32 3.98 -8.76 -5.48
C ASP A 32 4.75 -8.65 -4.16
N ALA A 33 4.55 -7.54 -3.45
CA ALA A 33 5.16 -7.32 -2.14
C ALA A 33 4.11 -6.82 -1.16
N PHE A 34 4.16 -7.33 0.06
CA PHE A 34 3.27 -6.96 1.16
C PHE A 34 4.15 -6.53 2.33
N LEU A 35 3.96 -5.30 2.81
CA LEU A 35 4.87 -4.66 3.76
C LEU A 35 4.17 -4.43 5.09
N TYR A 36 4.74 -4.99 6.15
CA TYR A 36 4.20 -4.95 7.50
C TYR A 36 5.17 -4.24 8.43
N HIS A 37 4.66 -3.57 9.46
CA HIS A 37 5.48 -3.19 10.60
C HIS A 37 5.56 -4.40 11.54
N ALA A 38 6.67 -5.09 11.51
CA ALA A 38 6.89 -6.32 12.27
C ALA A 38 8.39 -6.48 12.60
N PRO A 39 8.90 -5.71 13.60
CA PRO A 39 10.33 -5.75 13.94
C PRO A 39 10.79 -7.11 14.48
N ASP A 40 9.86 -7.95 14.95
CA ASP A 40 10.14 -9.31 15.39
C ASP A 40 10.28 -10.32 14.24
N GLY A 41 10.01 -9.91 13.00
CA GLY A 41 10.09 -10.77 11.84
C GLY A 41 8.92 -11.76 11.68
N VAL A 42 7.87 -11.61 12.47
CA VAL A 42 6.68 -12.46 12.41
C VAL A 42 5.53 -11.68 11.74
N VAL A 43 4.90 -12.29 10.74
CA VAL A 43 3.76 -11.66 10.05
C VAL A 43 2.63 -11.42 11.05
N PRO A 44 2.23 -10.16 11.26
CA PRO A 44 1.14 -9.86 12.18
C PRO A 44 -0.22 -10.26 11.58
N ARG A 45 -1.23 -10.34 12.44
CA ARG A 45 -2.61 -10.63 12.03
C ARG A 45 -3.38 -9.41 11.54
N THR A 46 -2.65 -8.38 11.13
CA THR A 46 -3.23 -7.14 10.62
C THR A 46 -2.98 -7.02 9.13
N GLN A 47 -3.64 -6.08 8.49
CA GLN A 47 -3.34 -5.75 7.10
C GLN A 47 -1.93 -5.17 7.00
N PRO A 48 -1.24 -5.37 5.87
CA PRO A 48 -0.02 -4.62 5.60
C PRO A 48 -0.33 -3.11 5.57
N PHE A 49 0.65 -2.28 5.83
CA PHE A 49 0.47 -0.83 5.69
C PHE A 49 0.74 -0.33 4.26
N ALA A 50 1.37 -1.15 3.45
CA ALA A 50 1.59 -0.88 2.03
C ALA A 50 1.71 -2.19 1.27
N THR A 51 1.33 -2.17 0.01
CA THR A 51 1.53 -3.29 -0.91
C THR A 51 2.02 -2.77 -2.25
N VAL A 52 2.74 -3.61 -2.98
CA VAL A 52 3.14 -3.33 -4.35
C VAL A 52 2.62 -4.49 -5.20
N VAL A 53 1.71 -4.21 -6.11
CA VAL A 53 1.09 -5.24 -6.95
C VAL A 53 1.49 -5.05 -8.40
N THR A 54 1.73 -6.17 -9.08
CA THR A 54 2.32 -6.19 -10.43
C THR A 54 1.37 -6.74 -11.48
N LYS A 55 0.12 -6.98 -11.12
CA LYS A 55 -0.89 -7.56 -12.02
C LYS A 55 -2.29 -7.21 -11.54
N ASP A 56 -3.26 -7.38 -12.41
CA ASP A 56 -4.66 -7.27 -12.04
C ASP A 56 -5.09 -8.46 -11.18
N TYR A 57 -5.86 -8.17 -10.14
CA TYR A 57 -6.51 -9.20 -9.34
C TYR A 57 -7.98 -9.29 -9.74
N PRO A 58 -8.65 -10.43 -9.54
CA PRO A 58 -10.08 -10.53 -9.76
C PRO A 58 -10.84 -9.44 -8.99
N GLY A 59 -11.65 -8.65 -9.69
CA GLY A 59 -12.36 -7.53 -9.10
C GLY A 59 -11.54 -6.24 -8.95
N ASP A 60 -10.27 -6.24 -9.34
CA ASP A 60 -9.37 -5.09 -9.26
C ASP A 60 -8.54 -4.99 -10.54
N GLU A 61 -9.20 -4.63 -11.64
CA GLU A 61 -8.64 -4.65 -12.99
C GLU A 61 -8.57 -3.26 -13.62
N SER A 62 -9.11 -2.25 -12.96
CA SER A 62 -9.25 -0.91 -13.54
C SER A 62 -7.94 -0.18 -13.73
N SER A 63 -6.89 -0.55 -12.98
CA SER A 63 -5.56 0.06 -13.15
C SER A 63 -4.77 -0.54 -14.32
N ARG A 64 -5.26 -1.58 -14.93
CA ARG A 64 -4.65 -2.24 -16.11
C ARG A 64 -3.19 -2.60 -15.88
N LEU A 65 -2.93 -3.36 -14.82
CA LEU A 65 -1.58 -3.70 -14.42
C LEU A 65 -0.97 -4.84 -15.25
N ASP A 66 -1.79 -5.56 -16.03
CA ASP A 66 -1.31 -6.61 -16.92
C ASP A 66 -0.63 -6.02 -18.17
N ARG A 67 0.29 -5.08 -17.95
CA ARG A 67 1.16 -4.46 -18.95
C ARG A 67 2.61 -4.69 -18.54
N PRO A 68 3.53 -4.86 -19.50
CA PRO A 68 4.94 -5.06 -19.17
C PRO A 68 5.47 -3.94 -18.26
N GLY A 69 6.05 -4.31 -17.13
CA GLY A 69 6.67 -3.38 -16.19
C GLY A 69 5.73 -2.53 -15.35
N ALA A 70 4.40 -2.66 -15.52
CA ALA A 70 3.45 -1.90 -14.72
C ALA A 70 3.35 -2.43 -13.30
N PHE A 71 3.23 -1.53 -12.33
CA PHE A 71 2.96 -1.88 -10.95
C PHE A 71 2.19 -0.75 -10.27
N ARG A 72 1.59 -1.05 -9.13
CA ARG A 72 0.85 -0.08 -8.34
C ARG A 72 1.27 -0.18 -6.87
N VAL A 73 1.62 0.95 -6.28
CA VAL A 73 1.90 1.05 -4.86
C VAL A 73 0.61 1.46 -4.15
N ASN A 74 0.17 0.65 -3.20
CA ASN A 74 -1.01 0.89 -2.40
C ASN A 74 -0.59 1.25 -0.99
N VAL A 75 -1.17 2.30 -0.41
CA VAL A 75 -0.73 2.85 0.87
C VAL A 75 -1.92 3.11 1.78
N ALA A 76 -1.84 2.58 3.00
CA ALA A 76 -2.82 2.82 4.05
C ALA A 76 -2.34 3.99 4.92
N ALA A 77 -2.41 5.20 4.40
CA ALA A 77 -1.88 6.40 5.05
C ALA A 77 -2.87 7.09 5.99
N GLY A 78 -4.05 6.50 6.21
CA GLY A 78 -5.04 6.98 7.14
C GLY A 78 -6.03 7.98 6.54
N ARG A 79 -7.06 8.26 7.31
CA ARG A 79 -8.21 9.06 6.90
C ARG A 79 -7.84 10.49 6.53
N ASP A 80 -6.95 11.12 7.30
CA ASP A 80 -6.58 12.52 7.08
C ASP A 80 -5.85 12.70 5.74
N GLU A 81 -4.90 11.81 5.43
CA GLU A 81 -4.21 11.85 4.16
C GLU A 81 -5.14 11.50 3.00
N PHE A 82 -6.05 10.55 3.20
CA PHE A 82 -7.05 10.22 2.19
C PHE A 82 -7.89 11.45 1.83
N ARG A 83 -8.39 12.18 2.85
CA ARG A 83 -9.17 13.40 2.63
C ARG A 83 -8.36 14.50 1.95
N ARG A 84 -7.09 14.63 2.34
CA ARG A 84 -6.18 15.61 1.73
C ARG A 84 -6.02 15.38 0.24
N TRP A 85 -5.90 14.12 -0.18
CA TRP A 85 -5.63 13.79 -1.58
C TRP A 85 -6.89 13.64 -2.44
N THR A 86 -8.00 13.23 -1.85
CA THR A 86 -9.24 12.99 -2.61
C THR A 86 -10.29 14.07 -2.41
N GLY A 87 -10.18 14.88 -1.37
CA GLY A 87 -11.18 15.87 -1.01
C GLY A 87 -12.42 15.30 -0.34
N SER A 88 -12.46 14.00 -0.09
CA SER A 88 -13.64 13.30 0.46
C SER A 88 -13.24 12.37 1.60
N ASP A 89 -14.21 12.11 2.50
CA ASP A 89 -14.06 11.04 3.49
C ASP A 89 -14.05 9.68 2.76
N PRO A 90 -13.29 8.67 3.22
CA PRO A 90 -13.27 7.36 2.58
C PRO A 90 -14.65 6.74 2.37
N ARG A 91 -15.57 6.92 3.35
CA ARG A 91 -16.92 6.37 3.27
C ARG A 91 -17.83 7.12 2.30
N GLU A 92 -17.48 8.36 1.95
CA GLU A 92 -18.27 9.25 1.10
C GLU A 92 -17.60 9.46 -0.26
N THR A 93 -16.59 8.67 -0.58
CA THR A 93 -15.83 8.85 -1.82
C THR A 93 -16.71 8.56 -3.02
N ALA A 94 -16.91 9.59 -3.82
CA ALA A 94 -17.59 9.47 -5.11
C ALA A 94 -16.61 8.92 -6.15
N PRO A 95 -17.11 8.35 -7.27
CA PRO A 95 -16.25 7.97 -8.37
C PRO A 95 -15.37 9.14 -8.82
N SER A 96 -14.08 8.88 -8.99
CA SER A 96 -13.12 9.87 -9.45
C SER A 96 -13.23 10.07 -10.96
N ASP A 97 -12.98 11.32 -11.41
CA ASP A 97 -12.85 11.61 -12.85
C ASP A 97 -11.51 11.13 -13.41
N VAL A 98 -10.57 10.74 -12.54
CA VAL A 98 -9.25 10.25 -12.96
C VAL A 98 -9.35 8.76 -13.29
N ASP A 99 -8.86 8.39 -14.48
CA ASP A 99 -8.77 6.99 -14.88
C ASP A 99 -7.83 6.25 -13.91
N PRO A 100 -8.26 5.15 -13.28
CA PRO A 100 -7.43 4.40 -12.31
C PRO A 100 -6.16 3.80 -12.91
N SER A 101 -5.99 3.81 -14.24
CA SER A 101 -4.76 3.36 -14.90
C SER A 101 -3.77 4.49 -15.18
N THR A 102 -4.12 5.74 -14.82
CA THR A 102 -3.26 6.91 -15.06
C THR A 102 -1.96 6.78 -14.26
N PRO A 103 -0.79 6.83 -14.92
CA PRO A 103 0.48 6.68 -14.20
C PRO A 103 0.84 7.96 -13.43
N ASP A 104 1.61 7.77 -12.35
CA ASP A 104 2.26 8.85 -11.61
C ASP A 104 1.29 9.91 -11.08
N VAL A 105 0.16 9.46 -10.51
CA VAL A 105 -0.86 10.28 -9.87
C VAL A 105 -1.33 9.58 -8.61
N VAL A 106 -1.52 10.32 -7.51
CA VAL A 106 -2.12 9.78 -6.28
C VAL A 106 -3.63 9.71 -6.46
N ILE A 107 -4.19 8.53 -6.30
CA ILE A 107 -5.64 8.28 -6.42
C ILE A 107 -6.15 7.51 -5.21
N ALA A 108 -7.46 7.56 -4.99
CA ALA A 108 -8.11 6.59 -4.10
C ALA A 108 -7.94 5.19 -4.69
N HIS A 109 -7.63 4.21 -3.84
CA HIS A 109 -7.52 2.82 -4.32
C HIS A 109 -8.83 2.42 -4.99
N PRO A 110 -8.81 1.84 -6.19
CA PRO A 110 -10.03 1.54 -6.93
C PRO A 110 -11.02 0.63 -6.21
N VAL A 111 -10.53 -0.26 -5.34
CA VAL A 111 -11.35 -1.22 -4.59
C VAL A 111 -11.42 -0.84 -3.11
N TYR A 112 -10.29 -0.47 -2.50
CA TYR A 112 -10.20 -0.25 -1.05
C TYR A 112 -10.17 1.22 -0.65
N GLY A 113 -10.50 2.13 -1.57
CA GLY A 113 -10.62 3.56 -1.26
C GLY A 113 -11.61 3.83 -0.13
N HIS A 114 -12.70 3.07 -0.06
CA HIS A 114 -13.69 3.20 1.02
C HIS A 114 -13.12 2.85 2.41
N LEU A 115 -11.98 2.17 2.47
CA LEU A 115 -11.25 1.87 3.70
C LEU A 115 -10.11 2.87 3.96
N GLY A 116 -9.94 3.88 3.10
CA GLY A 116 -8.93 4.90 3.24
C GLY A 116 -7.61 4.62 2.53
N TRP A 117 -7.55 3.60 1.67
CA TRP A 117 -6.35 3.31 0.90
C TRP A 117 -6.18 4.27 -0.26
N LEU A 118 -4.95 4.74 -0.45
CA LEU A 118 -4.50 5.49 -1.63
C LEU A 118 -3.64 4.60 -2.51
N ALA A 119 -3.47 5.00 -3.76
CA ALA A 119 -2.69 4.21 -4.72
C ALA A 119 -1.98 5.11 -5.72
N VAL A 120 -0.84 4.63 -6.23
CA VAL A 120 -0.11 5.27 -7.33
C VAL A 120 0.30 4.19 -8.32
N VAL A 121 -0.17 4.30 -9.55
CA VAL A 121 0.23 3.43 -10.65
C VAL A 121 1.53 3.98 -11.26
N ASP A 122 2.51 3.12 -11.48
CA ASP A 122 3.78 3.48 -12.10
C ASP A 122 4.36 4.80 -11.54
N PRO A 123 4.70 4.84 -10.23
CA PRO A 123 5.23 6.06 -9.63
C PRO A 123 6.45 6.61 -10.37
N GLY A 124 6.49 7.92 -10.54
CA GLY A 124 7.56 8.62 -11.21
C GLY A 124 7.88 9.94 -10.53
N PRO A 125 8.50 10.89 -11.25
CA PRO A 125 8.96 12.16 -10.66
C PRO A 125 7.84 12.99 -10.03
N ARG A 126 6.62 12.90 -10.55
CA ARG A 126 5.49 13.71 -10.07
C ARG A 126 5.05 13.33 -8.66
N THR A 127 5.08 12.04 -8.34
CA THR A 127 4.59 11.53 -7.05
C THR A 127 5.70 11.11 -6.10
N GLU A 128 6.96 11.21 -6.48
CA GLU A 128 8.08 10.69 -5.67
C GLU A 128 8.05 11.21 -4.23
N THR A 129 8.01 12.51 -4.05
CA THR A 129 7.98 13.12 -2.71
C THR A 129 6.70 12.78 -1.97
N ALA A 130 5.56 12.93 -2.64
CA ALA A 130 4.25 12.63 -2.04
C ALA A 130 4.14 11.17 -1.62
N LEU A 131 4.57 10.25 -2.47
CA LEU A 131 4.53 8.82 -2.17
C LEU A 131 5.40 8.47 -0.97
N ARG A 132 6.62 9.01 -0.90
CA ARG A 132 7.50 8.80 0.25
C ARG A 132 6.88 9.31 1.54
N ASP A 133 6.25 10.49 1.52
CA ASP A 133 5.58 11.05 2.68
C ASP A 133 4.38 10.20 3.10
N LEU A 134 3.59 9.71 2.15
CA LEU A 134 2.48 8.80 2.43
C LEU A 134 2.96 7.50 3.06
N LEU A 135 4.05 6.94 2.54
CA LEU A 135 4.64 5.71 3.08
C LEU A 135 5.18 5.91 4.49
N ARG A 136 5.81 7.05 4.79
CA ARG A 136 6.24 7.39 6.15
C ARG A 136 5.06 7.48 7.09
N THR A 137 3.97 8.12 6.67
CA THR A 137 2.75 8.23 7.46
C THR A 137 2.14 6.87 7.73
N ALA A 138 2.02 6.04 6.70
CA ALA A 138 1.46 4.68 6.84
C ALA A 138 2.31 3.83 7.78
N HIS A 139 3.63 3.90 7.67
CA HIS A 139 4.55 3.22 8.57
C HIS A 139 4.37 3.69 10.02
N SER A 140 4.30 5.01 10.23
CA SER A 140 4.10 5.59 11.57
C SER A 140 2.79 5.14 12.20
N LEU A 141 1.70 5.10 11.42
CA LEU A 141 0.40 4.62 11.90
C LEU A 141 0.44 3.13 12.26
N ALA A 142 1.09 2.31 11.44
CA ALA A 142 1.23 0.88 11.71
C ALA A 142 2.07 0.64 12.97
N ARG A 143 3.15 1.38 13.13
CA ARG A 143 3.99 1.34 14.32
C ARG A 143 3.22 1.74 15.57
N ALA A 144 2.45 2.83 15.51
CA ALA A 144 1.66 3.30 16.63
C ALA A 144 0.59 2.28 17.06
N ARG A 145 -0.05 1.62 16.08
CA ARG A 145 -1.01 0.54 16.37
C ARG A 145 -0.34 -0.65 17.06
N ALA A 146 0.83 -1.04 16.58
CA ALA A 146 1.61 -2.14 17.16
C ALA A 146 2.03 -1.82 18.60
N GLU A 147 2.48 -0.59 18.86
CA GLU A 147 2.87 -0.13 20.20
C GLU A 147 1.67 -0.12 21.15
N ARG A 148 0.50 0.34 20.67
CA ARG A 148 -0.73 0.30 21.49
C ARG A 148 -1.13 -1.12 21.86
N ARG A 149 -1.04 -2.06 20.91
CA ARG A 149 -1.34 -3.49 21.19
C ARG A 149 -0.35 -4.06 22.20
N GLY A 150 0.93 -3.78 22.05
CA GLY A 150 1.96 -4.20 22.99
C GLY A 150 1.82 -3.55 24.36
N GLY A 151 1.53 -2.24 24.40
CA GLY A 151 1.34 -1.49 25.64
C GLY A 151 0.06 -1.81 26.40
N ALA A 152 -0.91 -2.44 25.74
CA ALA A 152 -2.17 -2.84 26.36
C ALA A 152 -2.07 -4.18 27.11
N ILE A 153 -0.96 -4.88 27.01
CA ILE A 153 -0.75 -6.13 27.71
C ILE A 153 -0.33 -5.84 29.14
N PRO A 154 -1.09 -6.27 30.17
CA PRO A 154 -0.70 -6.06 31.55
C PRO A 154 0.61 -6.79 31.84
N THR A 155 1.53 -6.11 32.40
CA THR A 155 2.76 -6.71 32.87
C THR A 155 2.59 -7.24 34.30
#